data_8c123a2da96a98ef78b5dfcbd9c61eb9
#
_entry.id   8c123a2da96a98ef78b5dfcbd9c61eb9
#
_cell.length_a   1.000
_cell.length_b   1.000
_cell.length_c   1.000
_cell.angle_alpha   90.00
_cell.angle_beta   90.00
_cell.angle_gamma   90.00
#
_symmetry.space_group_name_H-M   'P 1'
#
loop_
_entity.id
_entity.type
_entity.pdbx_description
1 polymer ?
#
loop_
_entity_poly.entity_id
_entity_poly.type
_entity_poly.pdbx_seq_one_letter_code
_entity_poly.pdbx_strand_id
1 'polypeptide(L)'
;SRVSFLPDFWLTHPLTSERMSEARLRANQMPKVKSRIYDVDFEILKWYTMVVAGEATENQLQSLASQKNLAGLLALSAFYLKQGDYTQAQATLEQAKSSGKPLVALIQTDIYLGQNKLDQAYNSISPLQMTMPENKAFSYKLAEVLLRQGKYAQVQTLVQRFINKNARDIQGWQLLQQAANLDKNSPLRAVNVLRYRAEAQYWSGSEEDAIKSMLHAQRLAKGNQAMSARIDSRLKQMQDERRMKI
;
A
#
# COMPACT_ATOMS: atom_id res chain seq x y z
N SER A 1 8.04 0.82 -25.74
CA SER A 1 8.64 1.29 -24.49
C SER A 1 8.11 0.43 -23.35
N ARG A 2 8.96 -0.47 -22.85
CA ARG A 2 8.62 -1.26 -21.67
C ARG A 2 8.66 -0.34 -20.46
N VAL A 3 7.52 0.01 -19.91
CA VAL A 3 7.44 0.58 -18.57
C VAL A 3 7.81 -0.56 -17.62
N SER A 4 9.02 -0.49 -17.04
CA SER A 4 9.44 -1.48 -16.06
C SER A 4 8.74 -1.20 -14.75
N PHE A 5 7.90 -2.11 -14.36
CA PHE A 5 7.12 -2.08 -13.14
C PHE A 5 7.95 -2.52 -11.94
N LEU A 6 7.86 -1.75 -10.88
CA LEU A 6 7.95 -2.35 -9.55
C LEU A 6 6.71 -3.25 -9.42
N PRO A 7 6.84 -4.56 -9.21
CA PRO A 7 5.68 -5.41 -9.09
C PRO A 7 4.77 -4.90 -7.96
N ASP A 8 3.47 -4.81 -8.20
CA ASP A 8 2.46 -4.38 -7.21
C ASP A 8 2.61 -5.09 -5.87
N PHE A 9 3.07 -6.33 -5.91
CA PHE A 9 3.36 -7.16 -4.76
C PHE A 9 4.34 -6.51 -3.77
N TRP A 10 5.38 -5.83 -4.25
CA TRP A 10 6.43 -5.25 -3.40
C TRP A 10 6.03 -3.95 -2.71
N LEU A 11 5.13 -3.21 -3.34
CA LEU A 11 4.66 -1.92 -2.82
C LEU A 11 3.48 -2.06 -1.86
N THR A 12 2.79 -3.21 -1.87
CA THR A 12 1.55 -3.42 -1.12
C THR A 12 1.63 -4.43 0.02
N HIS A 13 2.73 -5.19 0.11
CA HIS A 13 2.90 -6.17 1.18
C HIS A 13 4.12 -5.81 2.01
N PRO A 14 3.97 -5.62 3.34
CA PRO A 14 5.13 -5.54 4.20
C PRO A 14 5.90 -6.85 4.11
N LEU A 15 7.14 -6.77 3.66
CA LEU A 15 8.05 -7.92 3.65
C LEU A 15 8.39 -8.27 5.09
N THR A 16 7.93 -9.40 5.56
CA THR A 16 8.40 -9.93 6.84
C THR A 16 9.84 -10.38 6.70
N SER A 17 10.62 -10.30 7.80
CA SER A 17 12.01 -10.77 7.84
C SER A 17 12.14 -12.23 7.39
N GLU A 18 11.14 -13.06 7.67
CA GLU A 18 11.07 -14.46 7.23
C GLU A 18 10.98 -14.61 5.71
N ARG A 19 10.11 -13.86 5.06
CA ARG A 19 9.98 -13.87 3.59
C ARG A 19 11.23 -13.36 2.89
N MET A 20 11.90 -12.38 3.48
CA MET A 20 13.17 -11.89 2.96
C MET A 20 14.27 -12.93 3.10
N SER A 21 14.33 -13.63 4.23
CA SER A 21 15.30 -14.72 4.45
C SER A 21 15.07 -15.88 3.48
N GLU A 22 13.79 -16.23 3.24
CA GLU A 22 13.43 -17.27 2.28
C GLU A 22 13.77 -16.89 0.84
N ALA A 23 13.50 -15.64 0.45
CA ALA A 23 13.88 -15.11 -0.86
C ALA A 23 15.40 -15.10 -1.06
N ARG A 24 16.18 -14.75 -0.02
CA ARG A 24 17.65 -14.82 -0.04
C ARG A 24 18.16 -16.25 -0.17
N LEU A 25 17.58 -17.20 0.56
CA LEU A 25 17.94 -18.61 0.45
C LEU A 25 17.68 -19.13 -0.97
N ARG A 26 16.54 -18.82 -1.56
CA ARG A 26 16.21 -19.19 -2.94
C ARG A 26 17.14 -18.52 -3.96
N ALA A 27 17.43 -17.24 -3.77
CA ALA A 27 18.36 -16.51 -4.64
C ALA A 27 19.78 -17.08 -4.59
N ASN A 28 20.24 -17.54 -3.42
CA ASN A 28 21.54 -18.17 -3.23
C ASN A 28 21.62 -19.59 -3.82
N GLN A 29 20.49 -20.28 -3.97
CA GLN A 29 20.39 -21.62 -4.58
C GLN A 29 20.25 -21.57 -6.11
N MET A 30 19.91 -20.40 -6.68
CA MET A 30 19.88 -20.25 -8.12
C MET A 30 21.30 -20.27 -8.71
N PRO A 31 21.52 -20.91 -9.89
CA PRO A 31 22.78 -20.83 -10.58
C PRO A 31 23.14 -19.37 -10.79
N LYS A 32 24.35 -18.98 -10.42
CA LYS A 32 24.86 -17.63 -10.66
C LYS A 32 24.95 -17.41 -12.17
N VAL A 33 23.88 -16.97 -12.78
CA VAL A 33 23.91 -16.48 -14.14
C VAL A 33 24.75 -15.21 -14.12
N LYS A 34 25.88 -15.23 -14.80
CA LYS A 34 26.69 -14.04 -15.03
C LYS A 34 25.91 -13.11 -15.99
N SER A 35 24.88 -12.47 -15.47
CA SER A 35 24.23 -11.37 -16.18
C SER A 35 25.12 -10.15 -16.04
N ARG A 36 25.77 -9.74 -17.12
CA ARG A 36 26.53 -8.48 -17.20
C ARG A 36 25.64 -7.27 -17.43
N ILE A 37 24.33 -7.43 -17.37
CA ILE A 37 23.38 -6.34 -17.57
C ILE A 37 23.05 -5.76 -16.20
N TYR A 38 23.54 -4.55 -15.94
CA TYR A 38 23.13 -3.75 -14.80
C TYR A 38 21.66 -3.34 -15.01
N ASP A 39 20.75 -3.95 -14.24
CA ASP A 39 19.34 -3.60 -14.24
C ASP A 39 19.08 -2.53 -13.17
N VAL A 40 18.91 -1.29 -13.63
CA VAL A 40 18.66 -0.12 -12.78
C VAL A 40 17.39 -0.32 -11.94
N ASP A 41 16.35 -0.90 -12.50
CA ASP A 41 15.09 -1.09 -11.80
C ASP A 41 15.21 -2.15 -10.70
N PHE A 42 15.99 -3.20 -10.96
CA PHE A 42 16.32 -4.20 -9.93
C PHE A 42 17.11 -3.58 -8.76
N GLU A 43 18.10 -2.75 -9.05
CA GLU A 43 18.88 -2.06 -8.02
C GLU A 43 18.03 -1.09 -7.20
N ILE A 44 17.14 -0.33 -7.84
CA ILE A 44 16.18 0.54 -7.17
C ILE A 44 15.30 -0.27 -6.22
N LEU A 45 14.73 -1.37 -6.71
CA LEU A 45 13.88 -2.24 -5.90
C LEU A 45 14.64 -2.82 -4.71
N LYS A 46 15.83 -3.34 -4.94
CA LYS A 46 16.70 -3.92 -3.90
C LYS A 46 16.96 -2.93 -2.76
N TRP A 47 17.48 -1.77 -3.08
CA TRP A 47 17.86 -0.79 -2.07
C TRP A 47 16.65 -0.15 -1.37
N TYR A 48 15.58 0.13 -2.11
CA TYR A 48 14.33 0.60 -1.52
C TYR A 48 13.74 -0.42 -0.53
N THR A 49 13.73 -1.69 -0.90
CA THR A 49 13.28 -2.78 -0.04
C THR A 49 14.12 -2.90 1.23
N MET A 50 15.45 -2.77 1.12
CA MET A 50 16.35 -2.78 2.27
C MET A 50 16.09 -1.62 3.23
N VAL A 51 15.76 -0.44 2.71
CA VAL A 51 15.36 0.73 3.54
C VAL A 51 14.05 0.44 4.27
N VAL A 52 13.04 -0.06 3.57
CA VAL A 52 11.74 -0.40 4.17
C VAL A 52 11.89 -1.44 5.27
N ALA A 53 12.74 -2.44 5.05
CA ALA A 53 13.01 -3.50 6.01
C ALA A 53 13.92 -3.06 7.19
N GLY A 54 14.50 -1.85 7.12
CA GLY A 54 15.45 -1.37 8.14
C GLY A 54 16.82 -2.02 8.06
N GLU A 55 17.18 -2.60 6.92
CA GLU A 55 18.44 -3.32 6.71
C GLU A 55 19.55 -2.48 6.06
N ALA A 56 19.18 -1.32 5.47
CA ALA A 56 20.14 -0.40 4.90
C ALA A 56 20.63 0.60 5.94
N THR A 57 21.93 0.84 5.95
CA THR A 57 22.51 1.90 6.79
C THR A 57 22.63 3.22 6.03
N GLU A 58 22.59 4.33 6.74
CA GLU A 58 22.74 5.66 6.14
C GLU A 58 24.08 5.76 5.39
N ASN A 59 25.18 5.27 5.96
CA ASN A 59 26.49 5.31 5.34
C ASN A 59 26.56 4.56 4.01
N GLN A 60 25.94 3.39 3.92
CA GLN A 60 25.85 2.64 2.65
C GLN A 60 25.13 3.45 1.58
N LEU A 61 23.99 4.06 1.95
CA LEU A 61 23.17 4.86 1.02
C LEU A 61 23.85 6.15 0.61
N GLN A 62 24.52 6.84 1.53
CA GLN A 62 25.30 8.04 1.23
C GLN A 62 26.47 7.72 0.30
N SER A 63 27.12 6.60 0.47
CA SER A 63 28.21 6.16 -0.43
C SER A 63 27.71 5.96 -1.87
N LEU A 64 26.54 5.31 -2.03
CA LEU A 64 25.93 5.13 -3.34
C LEU A 64 25.46 6.46 -3.96
N ALA A 65 24.85 7.31 -3.15
CA ALA A 65 24.34 8.61 -3.59
C ALA A 65 25.48 9.56 -4.02
N SER A 66 26.62 9.54 -3.33
CA SER A 66 27.81 10.34 -3.69
C SER A 66 28.36 9.99 -5.07
N GLN A 67 28.14 8.75 -5.53
CA GLN A 67 28.49 8.28 -6.88
C GLN A 67 27.40 8.60 -7.91
N LYS A 68 26.39 9.39 -7.55
CA LYS A 68 25.21 9.69 -8.36
C LYS A 68 24.45 8.41 -8.82
N ASN A 69 24.52 7.36 -8.02
CA ASN A 69 23.78 6.14 -8.27
C ASN A 69 22.29 6.39 -8.02
N LEU A 70 21.45 6.18 -9.03
CA LEU A 70 20.02 6.47 -8.95
C LEU A 70 19.33 5.65 -7.86
N ALA A 71 19.62 4.38 -7.76
CA ALA A 71 19.07 3.51 -6.72
C ALA A 71 19.46 4.01 -5.32
N GLY A 72 20.71 4.43 -5.15
CA GLY A 72 21.22 5.02 -3.90
C GLY A 72 20.52 6.33 -3.54
N LEU A 73 20.30 7.21 -4.51
CA LEU A 73 19.59 8.49 -4.29
C LEU A 73 18.15 8.26 -3.86
N LEU A 74 17.41 7.39 -4.56
CA LEU A 74 16.02 7.08 -4.23
C LEU A 74 15.91 6.40 -2.86
N ALA A 75 16.78 5.44 -2.58
CA ALA A 75 16.79 4.74 -1.29
C ALA A 75 17.18 5.67 -0.14
N LEU A 76 18.16 6.57 -0.34
CA LEU A 76 18.55 7.55 0.68
C LEU A 76 17.42 8.54 0.96
N SER A 77 16.74 9.03 -0.07
CA SER A 77 15.56 9.87 0.11
C SER A 77 14.48 9.16 0.93
N ALA A 78 14.18 7.89 0.61
CA ALA A 78 13.23 7.07 1.37
C ALA A 78 13.69 6.82 2.81
N PHE A 79 14.99 6.68 3.04
CA PHE A 79 15.56 6.54 4.38
C PHE A 79 15.32 7.79 5.23
N TYR A 80 15.60 8.97 4.71
CA TYR A 80 15.33 10.23 5.41
C TYR A 80 13.83 10.45 5.63
N LEU A 81 13.00 10.10 4.65
CA LEU A 81 11.55 10.14 4.78
C LEU A 81 11.05 9.26 5.95
N LYS A 82 11.56 8.06 6.08
CA LYS A 82 11.22 7.12 7.15
C LYS A 82 11.60 7.67 8.53
N GLN A 83 12.64 8.49 8.60
CA GLN A 83 13.06 9.15 9.83
C GLN A 83 12.33 10.49 10.10
N GLY A 84 11.47 10.91 9.20
CA GLY A 84 10.77 12.21 9.30
C GLY A 84 11.63 13.41 8.94
N ASP A 85 12.83 13.20 8.38
CA ASP A 85 13.68 14.26 7.87
C ASP A 85 13.28 14.65 6.45
N TYR A 86 12.21 15.39 6.34
CA TYR A 86 11.64 15.77 5.04
C TYR A 86 12.54 16.71 4.25
N THR A 87 13.35 17.53 4.92
CA THR A 87 14.28 18.43 4.26
C THR A 87 15.36 17.65 3.52
N GLN A 88 16.00 16.72 4.19
CA GLN A 88 17.01 15.84 3.58
C GLN A 88 16.40 14.90 2.54
N ALA A 89 15.22 14.36 2.80
CA ALA A 89 14.50 13.53 1.83
C ALA A 89 14.26 14.30 0.53
N GLN A 90 13.79 15.55 0.62
CA GLN A 90 13.54 16.40 -0.55
C GLN A 90 14.82 16.75 -1.29
N ALA A 91 15.86 17.19 -0.58
CA ALA A 91 17.13 17.55 -1.19
C ALA A 91 17.78 16.37 -1.96
N THR A 92 17.68 15.17 -1.41
CA THR A 92 18.18 13.95 -2.06
C THR A 92 17.34 13.58 -3.26
N LEU A 93 16.00 13.68 -3.14
CA LEU A 93 15.07 13.36 -4.22
C LEU A 93 15.24 14.27 -5.44
N GLU A 94 15.52 15.56 -5.22
CA GLU A 94 15.77 16.53 -6.31
C GLU A 94 16.87 16.05 -7.27
N GLN A 95 17.89 15.38 -6.76
CA GLN A 95 18.98 14.83 -7.58
C GLN A 95 18.55 13.66 -8.46
N ALA A 96 17.41 13.04 -8.15
CA ALA A 96 16.86 11.88 -8.90
C ALA A 96 15.71 12.26 -9.83
N LYS A 97 15.21 13.49 -9.80
CA LYS A 97 13.99 13.91 -10.54
C LYS A 97 14.11 13.74 -12.05
N SER A 98 15.27 13.98 -12.62
CA SER A 98 15.50 13.85 -14.07
C SER A 98 15.40 12.42 -14.57
N SER A 99 15.40 11.43 -13.67
CA SER A 99 15.29 10.01 -14.04
C SER A 99 13.94 9.62 -14.64
N GLY A 100 12.88 10.38 -14.34
CA GLY A 100 11.51 10.07 -14.74
C GLY A 100 10.93 8.77 -14.13
N LYS A 101 11.59 8.20 -13.12
CA LYS A 101 11.12 6.97 -12.50
C LYS A 101 9.86 7.21 -11.65
N PRO A 102 8.85 6.32 -11.73
CA PRO A 102 7.61 6.45 -10.95
C PRO A 102 7.82 6.54 -9.44
N LEU A 103 8.87 5.89 -8.91
CA LEU A 103 9.20 5.95 -7.49
C LEU A 103 9.51 7.38 -7.02
N VAL A 104 10.02 8.26 -7.89
CA VAL A 104 10.21 9.68 -7.58
C VAL A 104 8.89 10.33 -7.18
N ALA A 105 7.83 10.10 -7.95
CA ALA A 105 6.50 10.65 -7.65
C ALA A 105 5.91 10.07 -6.37
N LEU A 106 6.10 8.77 -6.11
CA LEU A 106 5.65 8.13 -4.88
C LEU A 106 6.34 8.70 -3.64
N ILE A 107 7.65 8.84 -3.67
CA ILE A 107 8.43 9.42 -2.56
C ILE A 107 8.06 10.90 -2.37
N GLN A 108 7.94 11.66 -3.46
CA GLN A 108 7.52 13.06 -3.40
C GLN A 108 6.15 13.22 -2.74
N THR A 109 5.22 12.35 -3.08
CA THR A 109 3.88 12.34 -2.48
C THR A 109 3.97 12.07 -0.98
N ASP A 110 4.78 11.10 -0.56
CA ASP A 110 4.96 10.79 0.86
C ASP A 110 5.64 11.93 1.64
N ILE A 111 6.59 12.63 1.03
CA ILE A 111 7.20 13.84 1.63
C ILE A 111 6.12 14.89 1.87
N TYR A 112 5.29 15.18 0.88
CA TYR A 112 4.22 16.16 1.04
C TYR A 112 3.16 15.73 2.06
N LEU A 113 2.80 14.44 2.11
CA LEU A 113 1.92 13.91 3.13
C LEU A 113 2.50 14.09 4.54
N GLY A 114 3.79 13.80 4.72
CA GLY A 114 4.48 13.99 5.98
C GLY A 114 4.52 15.47 6.42
N GLN A 115 4.59 16.38 5.48
CA GLN A 115 4.54 17.83 5.71
C GLN A 115 3.12 18.40 5.81
N ASN A 116 2.10 17.56 5.69
CA ASN A 116 0.67 17.94 5.62
C ASN A 116 0.36 18.90 4.45
N LYS A 117 1.10 18.81 3.37
CA LYS A 117 0.89 19.57 2.12
C LYS A 117 0.02 18.75 1.16
N LEU A 118 -1.27 18.64 1.48
CA LEU A 118 -2.18 17.69 0.86
C LEU A 118 -2.45 17.97 -0.62
N ASP A 119 -2.59 19.25 -1.02
CA ASP A 119 -2.81 19.60 -2.42
C ASP A 119 -1.57 19.32 -3.29
N GLN A 120 -0.38 19.56 -2.75
CA GLN A 120 0.88 19.23 -3.41
C GLN A 120 1.06 17.72 -3.52
N ALA A 121 0.68 16.95 -2.49
CA ALA A 121 0.67 15.50 -2.54
C ALA A 121 -0.28 14.98 -3.64
N TYR A 122 -1.49 15.54 -3.74
CA TYR A 122 -2.43 15.20 -4.80
C TYR A 122 -1.85 15.48 -6.19
N ASN A 123 -1.27 16.65 -6.40
CA ASN A 123 -0.67 17.03 -7.68
C ASN A 123 0.55 16.17 -8.06
N SER A 124 1.22 15.58 -7.10
CA SER A 124 2.36 14.68 -7.34
C SER A 124 1.94 13.29 -7.81
N ILE A 125 0.83 12.74 -7.30
CA ILE A 125 0.42 11.36 -7.58
C ILE A 125 -0.70 11.26 -8.62
N SER A 126 -1.59 12.24 -8.69
CA SER A 126 -2.77 12.20 -9.57
C SER A 126 -2.41 12.02 -11.05
N PRO A 127 -1.43 12.74 -11.63
CA PRO A 127 -1.06 12.55 -13.04
C PRO A 127 -0.56 11.13 -13.33
N LEU A 128 0.22 10.56 -12.40
CA LEU A 128 0.75 9.21 -12.55
C LEU A 128 -0.37 8.16 -12.48
N GLN A 129 -1.28 8.30 -11.53
CA GLN A 129 -2.44 7.41 -11.40
C GLN A 129 -3.37 7.51 -12.61
N MET A 130 -3.58 8.69 -13.17
CA MET A 130 -4.41 8.88 -14.38
C MET A 130 -3.79 8.21 -15.60
N THR A 131 -2.47 8.21 -15.71
CA THR A 131 -1.75 7.53 -16.79
C THR A 131 -1.82 6.01 -16.67
N MET A 132 -1.86 5.50 -15.44
CA MET A 132 -1.82 4.07 -15.14
C MET A 132 -2.88 3.71 -14.09
N PRO A 133 -4.18 3.80 -14.43
CA PRO A 133 -5.26 3.66 -13.45
C PRO A 133 -5.41 2.24 -12.89
N GLU A 134 -4.86 1.24 -13.56
CA GLU A 134 -4.86 -0.17 -13.10
C GLU A 134 -3.67 -0.50 -12.17
N ASN A 135 -2.75 0.42 -11.99
CA ASN A 135 -1.65 0.23 -11.05
C ASN A 135 -2.14 0.46 -9.62
N LYS A 136 -2.16 -0.61 -8.83
CA LYS A 136 -2.66 -0.56 -7.45
C LYS A 136 -1.82 0.36 -6.56
N ALA A 137 -0.50 0.36 -6.70
CA ALA A 137 0.38 1.19 -5.89
C ALA A 137 0.09 2.69 -6.08
N PHE A 138 -0.08 3.13 -7.31
CA PHE A 138 -0.41 4.53 -7.61
C PHE A 138 -1.82 4.90 -7.15
N SER A 139 -2.77 4.02 -7.38
CA SER A 139 -4.16 4.23 -6.97
C SER A 139 -4.31 4.25 -5.45
N TYR A 140 -3.61 3.37 -4.72
CA TYR A 140 -3.65 3.36 -3.26
C TYR A 140 -2.88 4.52 -2.63
N LYS A 141 -1.82 5.00 -3.27
CA LYS A 141 -1.18 6.25 -2.84
C LYS A 141 -2.12 7.44 -3.03
N LEU A 142 -2.82 7.50 -4.15
CA LEU A 142 -3.87 8.51 -4.35
C LEU A 142 -4.98 8.38 -3.30
N ALA A 143 -5.40 7.16 -2.98
CA ALA A 143 -6.39 6.91 -1.93
C ALA A 143 -5.93 7.44 -0.56
N GLU A 144 -4.67 7.27 -0.19
CA GLU A 144 -4.10 7.83 1.04
C GLU A 144 -4.20 9.37 1.05
N VAL A 145 -3.90 10.02 -0.06
CA VAL A 145 -4.02 11.48 -0.18
C VAL A 145 -5.47 11.93 -0.04
N LEU A 146 -6.39 11.28 -0.77
CA LEU A 146 -7.82 11.56 -0.71
C LEU A 146 -8.39 11.35 0.70
N LEU A 147 -7.94 10.33 1.39
CA LEU A 147 -8.28 10.05 2.78
C LEU A 147 -7.92 11.22 3.69
N ARG A 148 -6.70 11.72 3.57
CA ARG A 148 -6.18 12.88 4.32
C ARG A 148 -6.91 14.17 3.96
N GLN A 149 -7.39 14.30 2.74
CA GLN A 149 -8.21 15.42 2.27
C GLN A 149 -9.68 15.33 2.72
N GLY A 150 -10.09 14.24 3.37
CA GLY A 150 -11.49 14.02 3.77
C GLY A 150 -12.42 13.62 2.63
N LYS A 151 -11.90 13.17 1.51
CA LYS A 151 -12.67 12.77 0.31
C LYS A 151 -13.03 11.28 0.36
N TYR A 152 -13.79 10.88 1.38
CA TYR A 152 -14.04 9.47 1.71
C TYR A 152 -14.81 8.71 0.63
N ALA A 153 -15.78 9.34 -0.01
CA ALA A 153 -16.52 8.72 -1.13
C ALA A 153 -15.61 8.39 -2.32
N GLN A 154 -14.65 9.28 -2.62
CA GLN A 154 -13.67 9.04 -3.68
C GLN A 154 -12.70 7.90 -3.31
N VAL A 155 -12.26 7.80 -2.06
CA VAL A 155 -11.47 6.68 -1.55
C VAL A 155 -12.23 5.37 -1.75
N GLN A 156 -13.48 5.33 -1.36
CA GLN A 156 -14.33 4.15 -1.49
C GLN A 156 -14.46 3.71 -2.96
N THR A 157 -14.78 4.62 -3.85
CA THR A 157 -14.92 4.32 -5.29
C THR A 157 -13.61 3.78 -5.87
N LEU A 158 -12.49 4.41 -5.55
CA LEU A 158 -11.17 4.04 -6.07
C LEU A 158 -10.73 2.66 -5.58
N VAL A 159 -10.82 2.42 -4.28
CA VAL A 159 -10.38 1.18 -3.65
C VAL A 159 -11.31 0.01 -3.99
N GLN A 160 -12.61 0.24 -4.08
CA GLN A 160 -13.59 -0.79 -4.40
C GLN A 160 -13.33 -1.45 -5.77
N ARG A 161 -12.79 -0.72 -6.73
CA ARG A 161 -12.39 -1.27 -8.04
C ARG A 161 -11.38 -2.41 -7.91
N PHE A 162 -10.39 -2.26 -7.02
CA PHE A 162 -9.38 -3.29 -6.77
C PHE A 162 -9.92 -4.44 -5.93
N ILE A 163 -10.73 -4.15 -4.93
CA ILE A 163 -11.42 -5.15 -4.11
C ILE A 163 -12.34 -6.04 -4.96
N ASN A 164 -13.05 -5.47 -5.92
CA ASN A 164 -13.94 -6.24 -6.82
C ASN A 164 -13.14 -7.22 -7.70
N LYS A 165 -11.90 -6.89 -8.04
CA LYS A 165 -11.01 -7.79 -8.79
C LYS A 165 -10.32 -8.82 -7.90
N ASN A 166 -10.01 -8.45 -6.66
CA ASN A 166 -9.33 -9.30 -5.70
C ASN A 166 -9.81 -9.00 -4.27
N ALA A 167 -10.80 -9.75 -3.82
CA ALA A 167 -11.34 -9.60 -2.46
C ALA A 167 -10.37 -9.98 -1.34
N ARG A 168 -9.23 -10.60 -1.66
CA ARG A 168 -8.18 -10.96 -0.70
C ARG A 168 -7.22 -9.81 -0.39
N ASP A 169 -7.43 -8.65 -0.98
CA ASP A 169 -6.60 -7.48 -0.78
C ASP A 169 -6.85 -6.83 0.58
N ILE A 170 -6.10 -7.26 1.58
CA ILE A 170 -6.22 -6.78 2.97
C ILE A 170 -5.98 -5.27 3.05
N GLN A 171 -5.01 -4.74 2.32
CA GLN A 171 -4.73 -3.30 2.32
C GLN A 171 -5.92 -2.49 1.83
N GLY A 172 -6.61 -2.96 0.81
CA GLY A 172 -7.83 -2.31 0.31
C GLY A 172 -8.94 -2.26 1.38
N TRP A 173 -9.17 -3.36 2.09
CA TRP A 173 -10.13 -3.39 3.19
C TRP A 173 -9.74 -2.45 4.33
N GLN A 174 -8.45 -2.35 4.65
CA GLN A 174 -7.94 -1.43 5.66
C GLN A 174 -8.15 0.04 5.26
N LEU A 175 -7.92 0.39 4.01
CA LEU A 175 -8.20 1.74 3.48
C LEU A 175 -9.69 2.07 3.55
N LEU A 176 -10.56 1.13 3.19
CA LEU A 176 -12.00 1.29 3.31
C LEU A 176 -12.44 1.47 4.77
N GLN A 177 -11.85 0.70 5.69
CA GLN A 177 -12.11 0.82 7.11
C GLN A 177 -11.70 2.19 7.65
N GLN A 178 -10.54 2.69 7.27
CA GLN A 178 -10.07 4.02 7.66
C GLN A 178 -10.99 5.11 7.13
N ALA A 179 -11.39 5.05 5.86
CA ALA A 179 -12.33 5.99 5.27
C ALA A 179 -13.67 6.00 6.00
N ALA A 180 -14.22 4.82 6.29
CA ALA A 180 -15.46 4.70 7.04
C ALA A 180 -15.33 5.26 8.47
N ASN A 181 -14.20 5.02 9.13
CA ASN A 181 -13.97 5.50 10.50
C ASN A 181 -13.87 7.02 10.58
N LEU A 182 -13.26 7.65 9.58
CA LEU A 182 -13.09 9.10 9.52
C LEU A 182 -14.34 9.84 9.04
N ASP A 183 -15.23 9.17 8.34
CA ASP A 183 -16.49 9.74 7.84
C ASP A 183 -17.55 9.82 8.96
N LYS A 184 -17.35 10.81 9.84
CA LYS A 184 -18.16 10.98 11.05
C LYS A 184 -19.63 11.35 10.77
N ASN A 185 -19.93 11.84 9.58
CA ASN A 185 -21.27 12.24 9.19
C ASN A 185 -22.10 11.10 8.57
N SER A 186 -21.48 9.97 8.28
CA SER A 186 -22.19 8.83 7.71
C SER A 186 -23.05 8.11 8.77
N PRO A 187 -24.34 7.89 8.53
CA PRO A 187 -25.20 7.11 9.41
C PRO A 187 -24.80 5.63 9.46
N LEU A 188 -24.07 5.16 8.48
CA LEU A 188 -23.55 3.79 8.39
C LEU A 188 -22.10 3.63 8.84
N ARG A 189 -21.53 4.65 9.48
CA ARG A 189 -20.13 4.65 9.91
C ARG A 189 -19.77 3.41 10.71
N ALA A 190 -20.46 3.16 11.81
CA ALA A 190 -20.17 2.03 12.70
C ALA A 190 -20.33 0.67 12.01
N VAL A 191 -21.37 0.52 11.20
CA VAL A 191 -21.62 -0.69 10.41
C VAL A 191 -20.50 -0.94 9.41
N ASN A 192 -20.11 0.07 8.64
CA ASN A 192 -19.07 -0.05 7.62
C ASN A 192 -17.69 -0.31 8.24
N VAL A 193 -17.33 0.35 9.35
CA VAL A 193 -16.08 0.08 10.07
C VAL A 193 -15.98 -1.41 10.44
N LEU A 194 -17.03 -1.97 11.02
CA LEU A 194 -17.07 -3.37 11.44
C LEU A 194 -17.06 -4.32 10.24
N ARG A 195 -17.80 -4.02 9.21
CA ARG A 195 -17.88 -4.83 7.99
C ARG A 195 -16.55 -4.91 7.26
N TYR A 196 -15.86 -3.79 7.09
CA TYR A 196 -14.54 -3.75 6.46
C TYR A 196 -13.45 -4.38 7.34
N ARG A 197 -13.54 -4.19 8.66
CA ARG A 197 -12.68 -4.91 9.61
C ARG A 197 -12.85 -6.42 9.48
N ALA A 198 -14.07 -6.89 9.42
CA ALA A 198 -14.36 -8.31 9.27
C ALA A 198 -13.73 -8.90 8.01
N GLU A 199 -13.80 -8.20 6.88
CA GLU A 199 -13.14 -8.66 5.64
C GLU A 199 -11.62 -8.71 5.79
N ALA A 200 -10.99 -7.67 6.36
CA ALA A 200 -9.55 -7.69 6.61
C ALA A 200 -9.13 -8.85 7.54
N GLN A 201 -9.89 -9.09 8.61
CA GLN A 201 -9.67 -10.22 9.52
C GLN A 201 -9.82 -11.57 8.82
N TYR A 202 -10.87 -11.72 8.01
CA TYR A 202 -11.14 -12.96 7.29
C TYR A 202 -9.98 -13.34 6.35
N TRP A 203 -9.54 -12.40 5.52
CA TRP A 203 -8.49 -12.64 4.56
C TRP A 203 -7.08 -12.70 5.18
N SER A 204 -6.91 -12.23 6.42
CA SER A 204 -5.68 -12.43 7.20
C SER A 204 -5.64 -13.75 7.97
N GLY A 205 -6.70 -14.56 7.88
CA GLY A 205 -6.77 -15.86 8.56
C GLY A 205 -7.44 -15.84 9.93
N SER A 206 -7.89 -14.68 10.43
CA SER A 206 -8.61 -14.53 11.70
C SER A 206 -10.13 -14.70 11.49
N GLU A 207 -10.53 -15.87 10.98
CA GLU A 207 -11.92 -16.14 10.55
C GLU A 207 -12.92 -16.01 11.68
N GLU A 208 -12.55 -16.44 12.89
CA GLU A 208 -13.44 -16.34 14.05
C GLU A 208 -13.72 -14.88 14.45
N ASP A 209 -12.68 -14.05 14.46
CA ASP A 209 -12.84 -12.63 14.76
C ASP A 209 -13.60 -11.90 13.64
N ALA A 210 -13.41 -12.31 12.41
CA ALA A 210 -14.16 -11.80 11.27
C ALA A 210 -15.67 -12.05 11.44
N ILE A 211 -16.05 -13.27 11.82
CA ILE A 211 -17.44 -13.64 12.06
C ILE A 211 -18.01 -12.82 13.24
N LYS A 212 -17.25 -12.65 14.33
CA LYS A 212 -17.67 -11.80 15.49
C LYS A 212 -17.91 -10.36 15.05
N SER A 213 -16.99 -9.78 14.28
CA SER A 213 -17.12 -8.41 13.75
C SER A 213 -18.34 -8.28 12.83
N MET A 214 -18.59 -9.27 11.97
CA MET A 214 -19.73 -9.26 11.05
C MET A 214 -21.06 -9.43 11.79
N LEU A 215 -21.12 -10.27 12.84
CA LEU A 215 -22.29 -10.39 13.72
C LEU A 215 -22.59 -9.07 14.45
N HIS A 216 -21.55 -8.34 14.85
CA HIS A 216 -21.74 -7.02 15.45
C HIS A 216 -22.29 -6.01 14.43
N ALA A 217 -21.74 -6.02 13.21
CA ALA A 217 -22.26 -5.20 12.11
C ALA A 217 -23.74 -5.52 11.81
N GLN A 218 -24.11 -6.81 11.81
CA GLN A 218 -25.49 -7.25 11.60
C GLN A 218 -26.46 -6.65 12.64
N ARG A 219 -26.08 -6.64 13.89
CA ARG A 219 -26.91 -6.04 14.95
C ARG A 219 -27.13 -4.55 14.76
N LEU A 220 -26.09 -3.83 14.33
CA LEU A 220 -26.17 -2.38 14.11
C LEU A 220 -26.89 -2.01 12.81
N ALA A 221 -26.99 -2.93 11.86
CA ALA A 221 -27.61 -2.69 10.56
C ALA A 221 -29.12 -2.91 10.53
N LYS A 222 -29.76 -3.34 11.63
CA LYS A 222 -31.18 -3.74 11.66
C LYS A 222 -32.16 -2.69 11.10
N GLY A 223 -31.81 -1.40 11.18
CA GLY A 223 -32.63 -0.32 10.62
C GLY A 223 -32.45 -0.07 9.12
N ASN A 224 -31.50 -0.75 8.48
CA ASN A 224 -31.21 -0.60 7.06
C ASN A 224 -31.33 -1.95 6.35
N GLN A 225 -32.44 -2.13 5.63
CA GLN A 225 -32.79 -3.43 5.03
C GLN A 225 -31.76 -3.89 3.98
N ALA A 226 -31.30 -2.99 3.12
CA ALA A 226 -30.31 -3.32 2.08
C ALA A 226 -28.96 -3.73 2.68
N MET A 227 -28.51 -2.98 3.69
CA MET A 227 -27.26 -3.29 4.40
C MET A 227 -27.37 -4.59 5.19
N SER A 228 -28.48 -4.82 5.88
CA SER A 228 -28.76 -6.08 6.61
C SER A 228 -28.68 -7.30 5.65
N ALA A 229 -29.34 -7.24 4.49
CA ALA A 229 -29.32 -8.31 3.52
C ALA A 229 -27.88 -8.60 3.01
N ARG A 230 -27.09 -7.57 2.75
CA ARG A 230 -25.69 -7.72 2.33
C ARG A 230 -24.84 -8.40 3.41
N ILE A 231 -24.99 -7.97 4.65
CA ILE A 231 -24.26 -8.54 5.79
C ILE A 231 -24.66 -9.98 6.03
N ASP A 232 -25.95 -10.28 6.01
CA ASP A 232 -26.47 -11.64 6.21
C ASP A 232 -25.93 -12.63 5.18
N SER A 233 -25.92 -12.22 3.91
CA SER A 233 -25.35 -13.02 2.82
C SER A 233 -23.86 -13.30 3.05
N ARG A 234 -23.09 -12.27 3.38
CA ARG A 234 -21.64 -12.44 3.59
C ARG A 234 -21.32 -13.24 4.85
N LEU A 235 -22.05 -13.02 5.92
CA LEU A 235 -21.90 -13.76 7.17
C LEU A 235 -22.16 -15.26 6.95
N LYS A 236 -23.23 -15.59 6.25
CA LYS A 236 -23.53 -16.97 5.89
C LYS A 236 -22.39 -17.61 5.10
N GLN A 237 -21.86 -16.92 4.10
CA GLN A 237 -20.74 -17.41 3.32
C GLN A 237 -19.50 -17.69 4.19
N MET A 238 -19.12 -16.76 5.08
CA MET A 238 -17.99 -16.94 6.00
C MET A 238 -18.18 -18.15 6.92
N GLN A 239 -19.39 -18.34 7.43
CA GLN A 239 -19.72 -19.46 8.31
C GLN A 239 -19.70 -20.81 7.57
N ASP A 240 -20.22 -20.85 6.36
CA ASP A 240 -20.27 -22.08 5.54
C ASP A 240 -18.84 -22.48 5.11
N GLU A 241 -18.03 -21.55 4.65
CA GLU A 241 -16.63 -21.81 4.29
C GLU A 241 -15.81 -22.34 5.48
N ARG A 242 -16.05 -21.82 6.68
CA ARG A 242 -15.39 -22.31 7.90
C ARG A 242 -15.79 -23.75 8.21
N ARG A 243 -17.08 -24.08 8.08
CA ARG A 243 -17.58 -25.45 8.32
C ARG A 243 -16.97 -26.48 7.37
N MET A 244 -16.68 -26.07 6.13
CA MET A 244 -16.08 -26.97 5.13
C MET A 244 -14.60 -27.26 5.40
N LYS A 245 -13.94 -26.49 6.28
CA LYS A 245 -12.53 -26.67 6.63
C LYS A 245 -12.31 -27.54 7.87
N ILE A 246 -13.37 -27.86 8.60
CA ILE A 246 -13.37 -28.73 9.79
C ILE A 246 -13.78 -30.13 9.38
#